data_ecbb2e63e0414452235742210fb30a8f
#
_entry.id   ecbb2e63e0414452235742210fb30a8f
#
_cell.length_a   1.000
_cell.length_b   1.000
_cell.length_c   1.000
_cell.angle_alpha   90.00
_cell.angle_beta   90.00
_cell.angle_gamma   90.00
#
_symmetry.space_group_name_H-M   'P 1'
#
loop_
_entity.id
_entity.type
_entity.pdbx_description
1 polymer ?
#
loop_
_entity_poly.entity_id
_entity_poly.type
_entity_poly.pdbx_seq_one_letter_code
_entity_poly.pdbx_strand_id
1 'polypeptide(L)'
;AIQVLCVNTLGVLYILEKGDSVHAMTDLAGKTVYATGQGANPEYVLNYLLTENGVDPASVDIQWMTAQEVSAKMTSSEEAICMLPVPAATALMLQDTSVRQAISLSSAWDKLEQGSLPQGCLVAHTEYVEEHPEEVEAFLNAYQESITYMNDEANLDEAAQLVAQFGITANEQVAAAAIPQCNLTYLAGSEMRQALETYYQVLVQADPASVGNAMPYDSFYYGAH
;
A
#
# COMPACT_ATOMS: atom_id res chain seq x y z
N ALA A 1 8.42 -2.66 -23.45
CA ALA A 1 8.26 -1.56 -22.47
C ALA A 1 6.86 -1.61 -21.87
N ILE A 2 6.68 -0.93 -20.73
CA ILE A 2 5.38 -0.76 -20.05
C ILE A 2 5.07 0.72 -19.86
N GLN A 3 3.79 1.03 -19.75
CA GLN A 3 3.30 2.35 -19.34
C GLN A 3 2.43 2.18 -18.07
N VAL A 4 2.51 3.15 -17.17
CA VAL A 4 1.57 3.30 -16.07
C VAL A 4 0.33 4.02 -16.58
N LEU A 5 -0.85 3.41 -16.37
CA LEU A 5 -2.13 3.93 -16.83
C LEU A 5 -2.82 4.77 -15.76
N CYS A 6 -2.79 4.32 -14.51
CA CYS A 6 -3.28 5.07 -13.36
C CYS A 6 -2.64 4.56 -12.05
N VAL A 7 -2.63 5.41 -11.03
CA VAL A 7 -2.46 5.01 -9.63
C VAL A 7 -3.86 4.67 -9.09
N ASN A 8 -4.01 3.48 -8.54
CA ASN A 8 -5.31 2.96 -8.08
C ASN A 8 -5.39 2.79 -6.56
N THR A 9 -4.25 2.84 -5.86
CA THR A 9 -4.18 2.62 -4.42
C THR A 9 -3.12 3.53 -3.81
N LEU A 10 -3.49 4.25 -2.79
CA LEU A 10 -2.55 4.98 -1.92
C LEU A 10 -2.15 4.12 -0.73
N GLY A 11 -1.48 4.72 0.27
CA GLY A 11 -0.91 3.98 1.39
C GLY A 11 -1.89 3.06 2.13
N VAL A 12 -1.52 1.78 2.25
CA VAL A 12 -2.32 0.72 2.87
C VAL A 12 -1.53 -0.09 3.91
N LEU A 13 -0.36 0.38 4.31
CA LEU A 13 0.51 -0.31 5.27
C LEU A 13 0.26 0.18 6.69
N TYR A 14 0.21 -0.77 7.62
CA TYR A 14 -0.02 -0.51 9.03
C TYR A 14 0.96 -1.29 9.90
N ILE A 15 1.47 -0.65 10.95
CA ILE A 15 2.07 -1.35 12.08
C ILE A 15 0.94 -1.76 13.00
N LEU A 16 0.85 -3.05 13.27
CA LEU A 16 -0.06 -3.63 14.23
C LEU A 16 0.72 -4.14 15.43
N GLU A 17 0.10 -4.10 16.58
CA GLU A 17 0.71 -4.56 17.82
C GLU A 17 -0.28 -5.39 18.64
N LYS A 18 0.22 -6.48 19.21
CA LYS A 18 -0.37 -7.19 20.33
C LYS A 18 0.40 -6.76 21.56
N GLY A 19 -0.15 -5.83 22.31
CA GLY A 19 0.52 -5.09 23.38
C GLY A 19 0.17 -3.60 23.33
N ASP A 20 0.92 -2.77 24.06
CA ASP A 20 0.71 -1.31 24.15
C ASP A 20 2.04 -0.54 24.32
N SER A 21 3.05 -0.91 23.53
CA SER A 21 4.39 -0.33 23.61
C SER A 21 4.76 0.56 22.40
N VAL A 22 3.94 0.55 21.33
CA VAL A 22 4.20 1.28 20.09
C VAL A 22 3.11 2.33 19.85
N HIS A 23 3.49 3.61 19.87
CA HIS A 23 2.61 4.75 19.62
C HIS A 23 3.17 5.71 18.55
N ALA A 24 4.46 5.58 18.24
CA ALA A 24 5.17 6.38 17.24
C ALA A 24 6.25 5.55 16.54
N MET A 25 6.74 6.01 15.39
CA MET A 25 7.82 5.35 14.66
C MET A 25 9.08 5.16 15.52
N THR A 26 9.36 6.11 16.43
CA THR A 26 10.49 6.05 17.36
C THR A 26 10.45 4.87 18.33
N ASP A 27 9.28 4.37 18.63
CA ASP A 27 9.10 3.25 19.58
C ASP A 27 9.52 1.90 18.97
N LEU A 28 9.75 1.85 17.65
CA LEU A 28 10.20 0.65 16.94
C LEU A 28 11.70 0.38 17.15
N ALA A 29 12.49 1.35 17.63
CA ALA A 29 13.91 1.16 17.89
C ALA A 29 14.15 0.01 18.89
N GLY A 30 15.01 -0.95 18.54
CA GLY A 30 15.31 -2.12 19.35
C GLY A 30 14.20 -3.18 19.40
N LYS A 31 13.11 -3.02 18.64
CA LYS A 31 12.01 -3.98 18.57
C LYS A 31 12.18 -4.97 17.42
N THR A 32 11.55 -6.12 17.56
CA THR A 32 11.35 -7.07 16.45
C THR A 32 10.01 -6.78 15.77
N VAL A 33 10.02 -6.65 14.44
CA VAL A 33 8.84 -6.40 13.62
C VAL A 33 8.72 -7.49 12.56
N TYR A 34 7.65 -8.26 12.59
CA TYR A 34 7.33 -9.24 11.55
C TYR A 34 6.68 -8.54 10.36
N ALA A 35 7.27 -8.63 9.16
CA ALA A 35 6.84 -7.82 8.03
C ALA A 35 6.74 -8.59 6.72
N THR A 36 5.96 -8.03 5.79
CA THR A 36 5.87 -8.51 4.40
C THR A 36 6.47 -7.50 3.44
N GLY A 37 6.92 -7.96 2.26
CA GLY A 37 7.32 -7.08 1.15
C GLY A 37 8.80 -6.74 1.11
N GLN A 38 9.67 -7.67 1.53
CA GLN A 38 11.12 -7.53 1.38
C GLN A 38 11.52 -7.32 -0.09
N GLY A 39 12.44 -6.40 -0.34
CA GLY A 39 12.91 -6.05 -1.68
C GLY A 39 11.90 -5.29 -2.52
N ALA A 40 10.81 -4.80 -1.91
CA ALA A 40 9.74 -4.09 -2.58
C ALA A 40 9.32 -2.82 -1.82
N ASN A 41 8.32 -2.13 -2.35
CA ASN A 41 7.82 -0.86 -1.81
C ASN A 41 7.62 -0.82 -0.28
N PRO A 42 7.05 -1.85 0.38
CA PRO A 42 6.86 -1.83 1.83
C PRO A 42 8.16 -1.65 2.62
N GLU A 43 9.24 -2.31 2.21
CA GLU A 43 10.55 -2.18 2.85
C GLU A 43 11.11 -0.77 2.69
N TYR A 44 11.07 -0.20 1.48
CA TYR A 44 11.58 1.14 1.23
C TYR A 44 10.82 2.20 2.02
N VAL A 45 9.49 2.11 2.05
CA VAL A 45 8.63 3.03 2.81
C VAL A 45 8.92 2.94 4.31
N LEU A 46 9.02 1.73 4.86
CA LEU A 46 9.32 1.54 6.28
C LEU A 46 10.70 2.12 6.64
N ASN A 47 11.74 1.79 5.88
CA ASN A 47 13.09 2.28 6.12
C ASN A 47 13.17 3.81 6.01
N TYR A 48 12.51 4.39 5.02
CA TYR A 48 12.43 5.84 4.87
C TYR A 48 11.75 6.49 6.08
N LEU A 49 10.58 6.00 6.49
CA LEU A 49 9.85 6.54 7.64
C LEU A 49 10.61 6.38 8.96
N LEU A 50 11.34 5.29 9.17
CA LEU A 50 12.22 5.12 10.32
C LEU A 50 13.30 6.20 10.34
N THR A 51 13.99 6.37 9.21
CA THR A 51 15.09 7.36 9.07
C THR A 51 14.62 8.79 9.31
N GLU A 52 13.50 9.19 8.68
CA GLU A 52 12.91 10.53 8.84
C GLU A 52 12.41 10.81 10.28
N ASN A 53 12.10 9.76 11.03
CA ASN A 53 11.75 9.88 12.45
C ASN A 53 12.96 9.68 13.39
N GLY A 54 14.20 9.70 12.85
CA GLY A 54 15.42 9.61 13.64
C GLY A 54 15.74 8.23 14.19
N VAL A 55 15.12 7.18 13.63
CA VAL A 55 15.41 5.77 13.97
C VAL A 55 16.32 5.18 12.90
N ASP A 56 17.46 4.64 13.32
CA ASP A 56 18.30 3.84 12.42
C ASP A 56 17.56 2.55 12.06
N PRO A 57 17.24 2.29 10.78
CA PRO A 57 16.59 1.03 10.36
C PRO A 57 17.32 -0.22 10.84
N ALA A 58 18.65 -0.18 10.94
CA ALA A 58 19.46 -1.29 11.46
C ALA A 58 19.23 -1.56 12.97
N SER A 59 18.62 -0.63 13.70
CA SER A 59 18.24 -0.82 15.10
C SER A 59 16.93 -1.59 15.27
N VAL A 60 16.18 -1.80 14.20
CA VAL A 60 14.90 -2.55 14.19
C VAL A 60 15.16 -3.95 13.61
N ASP A 61 14.84 -5.00 14.38
CA ASP A 61 14.96 -6.39 13.90
C ASP A 61 13.74 -6.71 13.01
N ILE A 62 13.83 -6.41 11.71
CA ILE A 62 12.74 -6.67 10.76
C ILE A 62 12.86 -8.11 10.25
N GLN A 63 11.88 -8.95 10.55
CA GLN A 63 11.80 -10.32 10.10
C GLN A 63 10.81 -10.47 8.96
N TRP A 64 11.34 -10.60 7.74
CA TRP A 64 10.56 -10.69 6.51
C TRP A 64 9.99 -12.09 6.30
N MET A 65 8.68 -12.15 6.04
CA MET A 65 7.94 -13.40 5.81
C MET A 65 6.65 -13.16 5.04
N THR A 66 5.91 -14.21 4.71
CA THR A 66 4.60 -14.09 4.08
C THR A 66 3.55 -13.54 5.06
N ALA A 67 2.47 -12.93 4.54
CA ALA A 67 1.38 -12.42 5.37
C ALA A 67 0.76 -13.51 6.26
N GLN A 68 0.70 -14.75 5.77
CA GLN A 68 0.19 -15.89 6.54
C GLN A 68 1.10 -16.24 7.72
N GLU A 69 2.42 -16.23 7.52
CA GLU A 69 3.40 -16.48 8.59
C GLU A 69 3.40 -15.35 9.61
N VAL A 70 3.28 -14.07 9.16
CA VAL A 70 3.10 -12.92 10.05
C VAL A 70 1.88 -13.12 10.94
N SER A 71 0.73 -13.46 10.36
CA SER A 71 -0.51 -13.68 11.11
C SER A 71 -0.37 -14.83 12.12
N ALA A 72 0.30 -15.91 11.73
CA ALA A 72 0.57 -17.04 12.64
C ALA A 72 1.48 -16.63 13.82
N LYS A 73 2.52 -15.83 13.56
CA LYS A 73 3.41 -15.27 14.61
C LYS A 73 2.63 -14.39 15.58
N MET A 74 1.83 -13.46 15.08
CA MET A 74 1.01 -12.57 15.90
C MET A 74 0.06 -13.35 16.80
N THR A 75 -0.64 -14.33 16.23
CA THR A 75 -1.64 -15.14 16.98
C THR A 75 -0.99 -16.00 18.06
N SER A 76 0.21 -16.55 17.80
CA SER A 76 0.91 -17.46 18.73
C SER A 76 1.72 -16.76 19.82
N SER A 77 1.91 -15.45 19.74
CA SER A 77 2.69 -14.66 20.69
C SER A 77 1.79 -13.97 21.70
N GLU A 78 2.29 -13.74 22.92
CA GLU A 78 1.62 -12.91 23.92
C GLU A 78 1.76 -11.43 23.62
N GLU A 79 2.95 -11.00 23.16
CA GLU A 79 3.26 -9.68 22.66
C GLU A 79 3.98 -9.79 21.32
N ALA A 80 3.60 -8.99 20.34
CA ALA A 80 4.23 -8.99 19.02
C ALA A 80 3.90 -7.70 18.24
N ILE A 81 4.77 -7.34 17.31
CA ILE A 81 4.61 -6.21 16.41
C ILE A 81 4.75 -6.71 14.98
N CYS A 82 3.88 -6.25 14.10
CA CYS A 82 4.01 -6.58 12.68
C CYS A 82 3.69 -5.40 11.76
N MET A 83 4.11 -5.53 10.50
CA MET A 83 3.70 -4.67 9.41
C MET A 83 2.96 -5.47 8.35
N LEU A 84 1.69 -5.12 8.10
CA LEU A 84 0.84 -5.76 7.10
C LEU A 84 0.09 -4.71 6.27
N PRO A 85 -0.18 -5.02 4.99
CA PRO A 85 -1.13 -4.23 4.19
C PRO A 85 -2.57 -4.66 4.49
N VAL A 86 -3.52 -3.76 4.19
CA VAL A 86 -4.93 -4.12 4.04
C VAL A 86 -5.08 -4.96 2.76
N PRO A 87 -5.89 -6.03 2.73
CA PRO A 87 -6.84 -6.48 3.76
C PRO A 87 -6.27 -7.42 4.84
N ALA A 88 -5.01 -7.83 4.76
CA ALA A 88 -4.42 -8.78 5.72
C ALA A 88 -4.39 -8.21 7.15
N ALA A 89 -4.07 -6.93 7.32
CA ALA A 89 -4.11 -6.25 8.60
C ALA A 89 -5.50 -6.30 9.25
N THR A 90 -6.53 -5.99 8.46
CA THR A 90 -7.93 -6.02 8.91
C THR A 90 -8.37 -7.43 9.30
N ALA A 91 -8.02 -8.43 8.47
CA ALA A 91 -8.34 -9.82 8.76
C ALA A 91 -7.72 -10.30 10.08
N LEU A 92 -6.46 -9.93 10.35
CA LEU A 92 -5.77 -10.27 11.60
C LEU A 92 -6.45 -9.62 12.81
N MET A 93 -6.79 -8.34 12.75
CA MET A 93 -7.48 -7.65 13.86
C MET A 93 -8.89 -8.21 14.14
N LEU A 94 -9.59 -8.68 13.10
CA LEU A 94 -10.88 -9.37 13.28
C LEU A 94 -10.72 -10.77 13.87
N GLN A 95 -9.63 -11.45 13.56
CA GLN A 95 -9.34 -12.79 14.08
C GLN A 95 -8.86 -12.74 15.54
N ASP A 96 -8.07 -11.75 15.90
CA ASP A 96 -7.50 -11.57 17.24
C ASP A 96 -7.72 -10.12 17.71
N THR A 97 -8.75 -9.93 18.55
CA THR A 97 -9.14 -8.63 19.08
C THR A 97 -8.14 -8.01 20.06
N SER A 98 -7.11 -8.75 20.46
CA SER A 98 -5.99 -8.21 21.24
C SER A 98 -4.94 -7.50 20.38
N VAL A 99 -5.03 -7.65 19.04
CA VAL A 99 -4.20 -6.94 18.09
C VAL A 99 -4.84 -5.60 17.76
N ARG A 100 -4.07 -4.53 17.91
CA ARG A 100 -4.51 -3.16 17.58
C ARG A 100 -3.70 -2.57 16.43
N GLN A 101 -4.26 -1.60 15.74
CA GLN A 101 -3.51 -0.74 14.83
C GLN A 101 -2.70 0.26 15.68
N ALA A 102 -1.38 0.15 15.65
CA ALA A 102 -0.47 1.03 16.37
C ALA A 102 -0.13 2.28 15.53
N ILE A 103 0.28 2.08 14.27
CA ILE A 103 0.67 3.18 13.38
C ILE A 103 0.09 2.95 11.98
N SER A 104 -0.48 4.00 11.37
CA SER A 104 -0.69 4.07 9.92
C SER A 104 0.56 4.65 9.27
N LEU A 105 1.19 3.90 8.34
CA LEU A 105 2.35 4.40 7.62
C LEU A 105 1.96 5.55 6.68
N SER A 106 0.73 5.56 6.16
CA SER A 106 0.21 6.70 5.38
C SER A 106 0.15 7.97 6.22
N SER A 107 -0.40 7.89 7.45
CA SER A 107 -0.44 9.05 8.34
C SER A 107 0.96 9.49 8.81
N ALA A 108 1.91 8.56 8.91
CA ALA A 108 3.29 8.91 9.20
C ALA A 108 3.97 9.60 8.00
N TRP A 109 3.65 9.16 6.78
CA TRP A 109 4.11 9.77 5.54
C TRP A 109 3.54 11.18 5.34
N ASP A 110 2.23 11.37 5.57
CA ASP A 110 1.55 12.66 5.42
C ASP A 110 2.18 13.75 6.30
N LYS A 111 2.68 13.38 7.48
CA LYS A 111 3.39 14.31 8.38
C LYS A 111 4.71 14.84 7.83
N LEU A 112 5.29 14.16 6.84
CA LEU A 112 6.53 14.58 6.19
C LEU A 112 6.29 15.55 5.02
N GLU A 113 5.01 15.80 4.66
CA GLU A 113 4.59 16.71 3.57
C GLU A 113 5.24 16.35 2.21
N GLN A 114 5.49 15.05 1.98
CA GLN A 114 6.12 14.52 0.75
C GLN A 114 5.10 14.20 -0.36
N GLY A 115 3.88 14.71 -0.28
CA GLY A 115 2.81 14.39 -1.22
C GLY A 115 2.14 13.05 -0.91
N SER A 116 1.38 12.51 -1.87
CA SER A 116 0.70 11.23 -1.70
C SER A 116 1.69 10.06 -1.68
N LEU A 117 1.27 8.95 -1.04
CA LEU A 117 2.02 7.70 -0.98
C LEU A 117 1.40 6.68 -1.96
N PRO A 118 1.79 6.63 -3.25
CA PRO A 118 1.31 5.63 -4.19
C PRO A 118 1.79 4.24 -3.80
N GLN A 119 0.88 3.26 -3.76
CA GLN A 119 1.22 1.87 -3.42
C GLN A 119 0.72 0.85 -4.44
N GLY A 120 -0.26 1.22 -5.27
CA GLY A 120 -0.74 0.38 -6.35
C GLY A 120 -0.94 1.17 -7.62
N CYS A 121 -0.64 0.56 -8.76
CA CYS A 121 -0.86 1.14 -10.06
C CYS A 121 -1.31 0.07 -11.07
N LEU A 122 -1.98 0.54 -12.11
CA LEU A 122 -2.31 -0.25 -13.28
C LEU A 122 -1.26 0.03 -14.37
N VAL A 123 -0.73 -1.03 -14.95
CA VAL A 123 0.25 -0.93 -16.04
C VAL A 123 -0.20 -1.74 -17.25
N ALA A 124 0.23 -1.32 -18.44
CA ALA A 124 0.04 -2.08 -19.67
C ALA A 124 1.32 -2.10 -20.52
N HIS A 125 1.43 -3.07 -21.39
CA HIS A 125 2.47 -3.09 -22.41
C HIS A 125 2.31 -1.91 -23.38
N THR A 126 3.38 -1.19 -23.63
CA THR A 126 3.38 -0.03 -24.55
C THR A 126 2.80 -0.37 -25.92
N GLU A 127 3.23 -1.51 -26.50
CA GLU A 127 2.73 -1.99 -27.79
C GLU A 127 1.20 -2.19 -27.78
N TYR A 128 0.65 -2.79 -26.71
CA TYR A 128 -0.80 -2.96 -26.57
C TYR A 128 -1.54 -1.61 -26.51
N VAL A 129 -0.99 -0.66 -25.76
CA VAL A 129 -1.58 0.69 -25.63
C VAL A 129 -1.61 1.41 -26.98
N GLU A 130 -0.55 1.27 -27.78
CA GLU A 130 -0.44 1.90 -29.11
C GLU A 130 -1.36 1.23 -30.15
N GLU A 131 -1.50 -0.09 -30.10
CA GLU A 131 -2.31 -0.87 -31.05
C GLU A 131 -3.82 -0.85 -30.70
N HIS A 132 -4.18 -0.67 -29.42
CA HIS A 132 -5.56 -0.79 -28.91
C HIS A 132 -6.00 0.41 -28.05
N PRO A 133 -5.81 1.68 -28.53
CA PRO A 133 -6.07 2.86 -27.69
C PRO A 133 -7.54 2.97 -27.26
N GLU A 134 -8.50 2.59 -28.10
CA GLU A 134 -9.92 2.63 -27.78
C GLU A 134 -10.29 1.62 -26.69
N GLU A 135 -9.69 0.43 -26.72
CA GLU A 135 -9.90 -0.60 -25.69
C GLU A 135 -9.32 -0.18 -24.35
N VAL A 136 -8.14 0.44 -24.34
CA VAL A 136 -7.50 0.98 -23.14
C VAL A 136 -8.35 2.08 -22.53
N GLU A 137 -8.86 3.02 -23.34
CA GLU A 137 -9.73 4.10 -22.87
C GLU A 137 -11.05 3.55 -22.30
N ALA A 138 -11.70 2.62 -23.00
CA ALA A 138 -12.93 1.98 -22.52
C ALA A 138 -12.70 1.23 -21.19
N PHE A 139 -11.57 0.51 -21.06
CA PHE A 139 -11.22 -0.14 -19.82
C PHE A 139 -10.99 0.86 -18.68
N LEU A 140 -10.24 1.93 -18.91
CA LEU A 140 -9.95 2.94 -17.89
C LEU A 140 -11.22 3.64 -17.39
N ASN A 141 -12.17 3.93 -18.29
CA ASN A 141 -13.47 4.49 -17.93
C ASN A 141 -14.25 3.54 -17.00
N ALA A 142 -14.37 2.26 -17.37
CA ALA A 142 -15.04 1.26 -16.54
C ALA A 142 -14.31 1.03 -15.20
N TYR A 143 -12.98 1.11 -15.21
CA TYR A 143 -12.16 0.97 -14.00
C TYR A 143 -12.37 2.13 -13.04
N GLN A 144 -12.43 3.37 -13.54
CA GLN A 144 -12.74 4.56 -12.76
C GLN A 144 -14.15 4.49 -12.15
N GLU A 145 -15.14 4.04 -12.92
CA GLU A 145 -16.50 3.81 -12.41
C GLU A 145 -16.51 2.78 -11.29
N SER A 146 -15.75 1.69 -11.43
CA SER A 146 -15.61 0.65 -10.41
C SER A 146 -14.98 1.21 -9.12
N ILE A 147 -13.93 2.02 -9.21
CA ILE A 147 -13.32 2.66 -8.04
C ILE A 147 -14.30 3.63 -7.37
N THR A 148 -15.05 4.40 -8.16
CA THR A 148 -16.08 5.31 -7.65
C THR A 148 -17.15 4.54 -6.89
N TYR A 149 -17.62 3.41 -7.45
CA TYR A 149 -18.58 2.51 -6.82
C TYR A 149 -18.06 1.96 -5.48
N MET A 150 -16.80 1.50 -5.46
CA MET A 150 -16.17 0.93 -4.26
C MET A 150 -15.94 1.95 -3.14
N ASN A 151 -15.81 3.24 -3.47
CA ASN A 151 -15.60 4.33 -2.51
C ASN A 151 -16.91 4.93 -1.99
N ASP A 152 -18.05 4.56 -2.56
CA ASP A 152 -19.36 5.02 -2.08
C ASP A 152 -19.82 4.15 -0.89
N GLU A 153 -19.95 4.77 0.27
CA GLU A 153 -20.41 4.09 1.51
C GLU A 153 -21.78 3.42 1.33
N ALA A 154 -22.64 3.96 0.45
CA ALA A 154 -23.95 3.37 0.17
C ALA A 154 -23.85 1.99 -0.51
N ASN A 155 -22.74 1.69 -1.16
CA ASN A 155 -22.50 0.44 -1.86
C ASN A 155 -21.68 -0.56 -1.03
N LEU A 156 -21.25 -0.21 0.19
CA LEU A 156 -20.28 -0.99 0.96
C LEU A 156 -20.70 -2.46 1.15
N ASP A 157 -21.95 -2.70 1.50
CA ASP A 157 -22.45 -4.07 1.74
C ASP A 157 -22.41 -4.91 0.44
N GLU A 158 -22.88 -4.33 -0.68
CA GLU A 158 -22.87 -5.02 -1.97
C GLU A 158 -21.44 -5.21 -2.48
N ALA A 159 -20.58 -4.21 -2.35
CA ALA A 159 -19.17 -4.30 -2.69
C ALA A 159 -18.46 -5.39 -1.87
N ALA A 160 -18.74 -5.49 -0.57
CA ALA A 160 -18.17 -6.53 0.29
C ALA A 160 -18.62 -7.93 -0.13
N GLN A 161 -19.89 -8.11 -0.51
CA GLN A 161 -20.41 -9.37 -1.04
C GLN A 161 -19.69 -9.77 -2.33
N LEU A 162 -19.55 -8.84 -3.28
CA LEU A 162 -18.84 -9.08 -4.55
C LEU A 162 -17.37 -9.45 -4.31
N VAL A 163 -16.66 -8.70 -3.47
CA VAL A 163 -15.24 -8.95 -3.13
C VAL A 163 -15.06 -10.35 -2.52
N ALA A 164 -15.96 -10.77 -1.63
CA ALA A 164 -15.95 -12.11 -1.05
C ALA A 164 -16.33 -13.18 -2.08
N GLN A 165 -17.35 -12.94 -2.91
CA GLN A 165 -17.79 -13.85 -3.95
C GLN A 165 -16.68 -14.15 -4.97
N PHE A 166 -15.89 -13.15 -5.33
CA PHE A 166 -14.74 -13.31 -6.23
C PHE A 166 -13.47 -13.83 -5.53
N GLY A 167 -13.55 -14.16 -4.24
CA GLY A 167 -12.44 -14.75 -3.49
C GLY A 167 -11.27 -13.80 -3.22
N ILE A 168 -11.49 -12.48 -3.27
CA ILE A 168 -10.48 -11.46 -2.97
C ILE A 168 -10.23 -11.39 -1.48
N THR A 169 -11.29 -11.54 -0.66
CA THR A 169 -11.20 -11.71 0.79
C THR A 169 -11.82 -13.04 1.22
N ALA A 170 -11.50 -13.47 2.44
CA ALA A 170 -12.00 -14.74 2.99
C ALA A 170 -13.53 -14.74 3.19
N ASN A 171 -14.12 -13.60 3.46
CA ASN A 171 -15.56 -13.41 3.69
C ASN A 171 -15.97 -11.93 3.59
N GLU A 172 -17.28 -11.67 3.59
CA GLU A 172 -17.88 -10.33 3.51
C GLU A 172 -17.51 -9.43 4.70
N GLN A 173 -17.39 -9.98 5.90
CA GLN A 173 -17.03 -9.19 7.08
C GLN A 173 -15.63 -8.59 6.98
N VAL A 174 -14.66 -9.36 6.48
CA VAL A 174 -13.31 -8.86 6.21
C VAL A 174 -13.34 -7.81 5.10
N ALA A 175 -14.09 -8.06 4.03
CA ALA A 175 -14.24 -7.11 2.92
C ALA A 175 -14.84 -5.78 3.40
N ALA A 176 -15.97 -5.81 4.11
CA ALA A 176 -16.64 -4.60 4.59
C ALA A 176 -15.75 -3.77 5.53
N ALA A 177 -14.96 -4.42 6.38
CA ALA A 177 -14.03 -3.74 7.26
C ALA A 177 -12.77 -3.23 6.53
N ALA A 178 -12.32 -3.90 5.46
CA ALA A 178 -11.11 -3.55 4.73
C ALA A 178 -11.32 -2.46 3.66
N ILE A 179 -12.43 -2.49 2.93
CA ILE A 179 -12.70 -1.56 1.81
C ILE A 179 -12.46 -0.09 2.19
N PRO A 180 -12.98 0.44 3.31
CA PRO A 180 -12.75 1.84 3.69
C PRO A 180 -11.29 2.18 3.99
N GLN A 181 -10.44 1.17 4.22
CA GLN A 181 -9.03 1.32 4.57
C GLN A 181 -8.09 1.06 3.37
N CYS A 182 -8.65 0.64 2.22
CA CYS A 182 -7.85 0.32 1.02
C CYS A 182 -7.33 1.57 0.31
N ASN A 183 -7.75 2.78 0.69
CA ASN A 183 -7.34 4.03 0.05
C ASN A 183 -7.40 3.95 -1.48
N LEU A 184 -8.50 3.40 -2.01
CA LEU A 184 -8.71 3.28 -3.45
C LEU A 184 -8.82 4.67 -4.06
N THR A 185 -8.12 4.88 -5.16
CA THR A 185 -8.08 6.17 -5.88
C THR A 185 -8.00 5.93 -7.38
N TYR A 186 -8.27 6.95 -8.15
CA TYR A 186 -8.02 6.96 -9.59
C TYR A 186 -7.28 8.24 -9.95
N LEU A 187 -5.94 8.16 -9.97
CA LEU A 187 -5.09 9.24 -10.47
C LEU A 187 -4.58 8.84 -11.85
N ALA A 188 -4.88 9.65 -12.86
CA ALA A 188 -4.47 9.41 -14.24
C ALA A 188 -3.83 10.67 -14.85
N GLY A 189 -3.18 10.55 -16.02
CA GLY A 189 -2.58 11.65 -16.72
C GLY A 189 -1.58 12.45 -15.86
N SER A 190 -1.70 13.77 -15.86
CA SER A 190 -0.78 14.66 -15.14
C SER A 190 -0.82 14.51 -13.63
N GLU A 191 -1.96 14.19 -13.03
CA GLU A 191 -2.07 13.94 -11.57
C GLU A 191 -1.31 12.69 -11.17
N MET A 192 -1.47 11.60 -11.92
CA MET A 192 -0.70 10.36 -11.74
C MET A 192 0.80 10.63 -11.86
N ARG A 193 1.22 11.32 -12.91
CA ARG A 193 2.63 11.66 -13.13
C ARG A 193 3.20 12.44 -11.96
N GLN A 194 2.52 13.49 -11.51
CA GLN A 194 2.96 14.32 -10.40
C GLN A 194 3.10 13.49 -9.11
N ALA A 195 2.11 12.65 -8.79
CA ALA A 195 2.14 11.80 -7.62
C ALA A 195 3.32 10.82 -7.66
N LEU A 196 3.54 10.14 -8.78
CA LEU A 196 4.61 9.18 -8.96
C LEU A 196 6.00 9.84 -8.99
N GLU A 197 6.18 10.96 -9.69
CA GLU A 197 7.46 11.65 -9.74
C GLU A 197 7.88 12.18 -8.36
N THR A 198 6.94 12.75 -7.61
CA THR A 198 7.19 13.19 -6.22
C THR A 198 7.63 12.01 -5.36
N TYR A 199 6.92 10.90 -5.43
CA TYR A 199 7.24 9.69 -4.69
C TYR A 199 8.59 9.09 -5.10
N TYR A 200 8.86 8.96 -6.41
CA TYR A 200 10.13 8.43 -6.92
C TYR A 200 11.32 9.30 -6.55
N GLN A 201 11.17 10.62 -6.48
CA GLN A 201 12.23 11.52 -6.02
C GLN A 201 12.64 11.22 -4.58
N VAL A 202 11.67 10.93 -3.70
CA VAL A 202 11.94 10.51 -2.33
C VAL A 202 12.70 9.17 -2.32
N LEU A 203 12.25 8.19 -3.10
CA LEU A 203 12.90 6.89 -3.19
C LEU A 203 14.32 6.98 -3.75
N VAL A 204 14.53 7.78 -4.80
CA VAL A 204 15.88 8.00 -5.39
C VAL A 204 16.85 8.59 -4.37
N GLN A 205 16.38 9.51 -3.53
CA GLN A 205 17.22 10.11 -2.48
C GLN A 205 17.55 9.12 -1.36
N ALA A 206 16.60 8.27 -0.99
CA ALA A 206 16.77 7.27 0.07
C ALA A 206 17.59 6.06 -0.42
N ASP A 207 17.22 5.49 -1.56
CA ASP A 207 17.89 4.37 -2.22
C ASP A 207 17.65 4.41 -3.73
N PRO A 208 18.61 4.88 -4.55
CA PRO A 208 18.47 4.93 -6.00
C PRO A 208 18.14 3.58 -6.64
N ALA A 209 18.57 2.46 -6.05
CA ALA A 209 18.32 1.13 -6.59
C ALA A 209 16.83 0.75 -6.54
N SER A 210 16.06 1.34 -5.63
CA SER A 210 14.61 1.11 -5.50
C SER A 210 13.80 1.46 -6.75
N VAL A 211 14.32 2.38 -7.57
CA VAL A 211 13.69 2.84 -8.84
C VAL A 211 14.57 2.55 -10.06
N GLY A 212 15.48 1.58 -9.98
CA GLY A 212 16.35 1.20 -11.09
C GLY A 212 17.45 2.23 -11.40
N ASN A 213 17.85 3.04 -10.42
CA ASN A 213 18.90 4.08 -10.49
C ASN A 213 18.59 5.27 -11.41
N ALA A 214 17.37 5.42 -11.89
CA ALA A 214 16.96 6.55 -12.72
C ALA A 214 15.46 6.82 -12.62
N MET A 215 15.08 8.09 -12.81
CA MET A 215 13.68 8.44 -12.98
C MET A 215 13.14 7.87 -14.29
N PRO A 216 11.86 7.45 -14.35
CA PRO A 216 11.23 6.99 -15.57
C PRO A 216 11.21 8.06 -16.66
N TYR A 217 11.25 7.64 -17.93
CA TYR A 217 11.09 8.52 -19.08
C TYR A 217 9.64 9.01 -19.23
N ASP A 218 9.43 10.10 -19.95
CA ASP A 218 8.09 10.65 -20.21
C ASP A 218 7.11 9.63 -20.80
N SER A 219 7.58 8.73 -21.67
CA SER A 219 6.77 7.67 -22.27
C SER A 219 6.28 6.61 -21.29
N PHE A 220 6.75 6.62 -20.05
CA PHE A 220 6.27 5.74 -18.99
C PHE A 220 4.88 6.12 -18.47
N TYR A 221 4.51 7.42 -18.58
CA TYR A 221 3.27 7.95 -18.03
C TYR A 221 2.20 8.12 -19.11
N TYR A 222 1.21 7.25 -19.13
CA TYR A 222 0.12 7.31 -20.10
C TYR A 222 -0.72 8.59 -19.93
N GLY A 223 -0.98 9.30 -21.06
CA GLY A 223 -1.83 10.50 -21.06
C GLY A 223 -1.29 11.72 -20.30
N ALA A 224 -0.04 11.72 -19.88
CA ALA A 224 0.58 12.79 -19.08
C ALA A 224 1.49 13.72 -19.92
N HIS A 225 0.97 14.22 -21.04
CA HIS A 225 1.69 15.11 -21.97
C HIS A 225 1.44 16.58 -21.66
#